data_b872d52037b0f772daf93c6d729a30bf
#
_entry.id   b872d52037b0f772daf93c6d729a30bf
#
_cell.length_a   1.000
_cell.length_b   1.000
_cell.length_c   1.000
_cell.angle_alpha   90.00
_cell.angle_beta   90.00
_cell.angle_gamma   90.00
#
_symmetry.space_group_name_H-M   'P 1'
#
loop_
_entity.id
_entity.type
_entity.pdbx_description
1 polymer ?
#
loop_
_entity_poly.entity_id
_entity_poly.type
_entity_poly.pdbx_seq_one_letter_code
_entity_poly.pdbx_strand_id
1 'polypeptide(L)' 'MSLEIKIKHIMNDFDNVSSDEFLGILDQIMLEFKSDLTTEYLKGKVQKILDISTESKKKKQCKLLLPYYDWYLQGL' A
#
# COMPACT_ATOMS: atom_id res chain seq x y z
N MET A 1 0.20 -11.39 -14.42
CA MET A 1 1.17 -10.34 -14.03
C MET A 1 1.67 -10.59 -12.61
N SER A 2 2.96 -10.48 -12.38
CA SER A 2 3.47 -10.71 -11.04
C SER A 2 3.14 -9.53 -10.12
N LEU A 3 3.04 -9.81 -8.83
CA LEU A 3 2.78 -8.78 -7.82
C LEU A 3 3.90 -7.73 -7.82
N GLU A 4 5.14 -8.17 -8.01
CA GLU A 4 6.30 -7.29 -8.08
C GLU A 4 6.18 -6.25 -9.19
N ILE A 5 5.71 -6.67 -10.37
CA ILE A 5 5.50 -5.76 -11.51
C ILE A 5 4.43 -4.73 -11.17
N LYS A 6 3.34 -5.17 -10.54
CA LYS A 6 2.26 -4.27 -10.11
C LYS A 6 2.77 -3.22 -9.12
N ILE A 7 3.60 -3.64 -8.18
CA ILE A 7 4.17 -2.74 -7.18
C ILE A 7 5.07 -1.70 -7.85
N LYS A 8 5.93 -2.13 -8.78
CA LYS A 8 6.81 -1.20 -9.51
C LYS A 8 6.00 -0.19 -10.31
N HIS A 9 4.92 -0.64 -10.95
CA HIS A 9 4.03 0.25 -11.68
C HIS A 9 3.42 1.31 -10.77
N ILE A 10 2.92 0.89 -9.61
CA ILE A 10 2.32 1.81 -8.65
C ILE A 10 3.35 2.85 -8.16
N MET A 11 4.56 2.42 -7.86
CA MET A 11 5.60 3.32 -7.38
C MET A 11 6.04 4.33 -8.45
N ASN A 12 6.09 3.90 -9.71
CA ASN A 12 6.53 4.76 -10.82
C ASN A 12 5.45 5.71 -11.30
N ASP A 13 4.18 5.37 -11.11
CA ASP A 13 3.06 6.13 -11.65
C ASP A 13 1.99 6.38 -10.58
N PHE A 14 2.43 6.65 -9.37
CA PHE A 14 1.57 6.79 -8.21
C PHE A 14 0.43 7.78 -8.43
N ASP A 15 0.70 8.90 -9.10
CA ASP A 15 -0.30 9.96 -9.29
C ASP A 15 -1.49 9.50 -10.13
N ASN A 16 -1.30 8.49 -10.98
CA ASN A 16 -2.35 7.95 -11.85
C ASN A 16 -2.99 6.68 -11.29
N VAL A 17 -2.55 6.21 -10.13
CA VAL A 17 -3.08 5.02 -9.47
C VAL A 17 -4.16 5.45 -8.47
N SER A 18 -5.30 4.77 -8.47
CA SER A 18 -6.36 5.06 -7.50
C SER A 18 -5.97 4.56 -6.11
N SER A 19 -6.57 5.17 -5.07
CA SER A 19 -6.35 4.70 -3.70
C SER A 19 -6.82 3.26 -3.53
N ASP A 20 -7.91 2.88 -4.18
CA ASP A 20 -8.43 1.52 -4.10
C ASP A 20 -7.44 0.50 -4.64
N GLU A 21 -6.80 0.81 -5.78
CA GLU A 21 -5.78 -0.07 -6.36
C GLU A 21 -4.57 -0.17 -5.45
N PHE A 22 -4.11 0.96 -4.92
CA PHE A 22 -2.98 0.99 -3.99
C PHE A 22 -3.27 0.14 -2.74
N LEU A 23 -4.42 0.35 -2.13
CA LEU A 23 -4.79 -0.36 -0.91
C LEU A 23 -5.01 -1.85 -1.17
N GLY A 24 -5.54 -2.21 -2.34
CA GLY A 24 -5.72 -3.60 -2.70
C GLY A 24 -4.41 -4.36 -2.81
N ILE A 25 -3.40 -3.74 -3.42
CA ILE A 25 -2.07 -4.34 -3.52
C ILE A 25 -1.40 -4.38 -2.16
N LEU A 26 -1.52 -3.31 -1.37
CA LEU A 26 -0.97 -3.28 -0.02
C LEU A 26 -1.54 -4.41 0.84
N ASP A 27 -2.84 -4.67 0.70
CA ASP A 27 -3.53 -5.74 1.41
C ASP A 27 -2.91 -7.12 1.08
N GLN A 28 -2.51 -7.30 -0.17
CA GLN A 28 -1.86 -8.54 -0.59
C GLN A 28 -0.45 -8.70 -0.01
N ILE A 29 0.34 -7.63 -0.04
CA ILE A 29 1.74 -7.73 0.40
C ILE A 29 1.87 -7.75 1.93
N MET A 30 0.93 -7.14 2.65
CA MET A 30 1.04 -7.10 4.12
C MET A 30 0.97 -8.50 4.74
N LEU A 31 0.34 -9.44 4.08
CA LEU A 31 0.25 -10.82 4.54
C LEU A 31 1.59 -11.54 4.45
N GLU A 32 2.53 -11.02 3.67
CA GLU A 32 3.84 -11.62 3.49
C GLU A 32 4.91 -11.01 4.40
N PHE A 33 4.59 -9.94 5.12
CA PHE A 33 5.52 -9.40 6.10
C PHE A 33 5.64 -10.34 7.30
N LYS A 34 6.86 -10.55 7.75
CA LYS A 34 7.14 -11.50 8.83
C LYS A 34 6.76 -10.98 10.21
N SER A 35 6.65 -9.66 10.36
CA SER A 35 6.34 -9.05 11.64
C SER A 35 4.83 -8.89 11.82
N ASP A 36 4.27 -9.51 12.86
CA ASP A 36 2.86 -9.36 13.20
C ASP A 36 2.54 -7.92 13.56
N LEU A 37 3.47 -7.22 14.21
CA LEU A 37 3.28 -5.81 14.57
C LEU A 37 3.14 -4.94 13.32
N THR A 38 3.97 -5.19 12.31
CA THR A 38 3.88 -4.46 11.04
C THR A 38 2.54 -4.73 10.36
N THR A 39 2.12 -5.98 10.32
CA THR A 39 0.84 -6.37 9.71
C THR A 39 -0.33 -5.68 10.42
N GLU A 40 -0.34 -5.69 11.75
CA GLU A 40 -1.41 -5.04 12.53
C GLU A 40 -1.42 -3.53 12.32
N TYR A 41 -0.24 -2.91 12.28
CA TYR A 41 -0.12 -1.48 12.02
C TYR A 41 -0.71 -1.12 10.65
N LEU A 42 -0.35 -1.89 9.61
CA LEU A 42 -0.85 -1.65 8.26
C LEU A 42 -2.35 -1.87 8.14
N LYS A 43 -2.88 -2.90 8.79
CA LYS A 43 -4.33 -3.12 8.80
C LYS A 43 -5.07 -1.92 9.39
N GLY A 44 -4.56 -1.37 10.50
CA GLY A 44 -5.15 -0.19 11.10
C GLY A 44 -5.09 1.02 10.20
N LYS A 45 -3.96 1.22 9.50
CA LYS A 45 -3.80 2.32 8.57
C LYS A 45 -4.74 2.19 7.37
N VAL A 46 -4.84 0.99 6.80
CA VAL A 46 -5.75 0.73 5.68
C VAL A 46 -7.19 1.06 6.07
N GLN A 47 -7.62 0.63 7.26
CA GLN A 47 -8.98 0.93 7.73
C GLN A 47 -9.23 2.42 7.85
N LYS A 48 -8.27 3.16 8.41
CA LYS A 48 -8.39 4.61 8.55
C LYS A 48 -8.48 5.29 7.19
N ILE A 49 -7.70 4.84 6.22
CA ILE A 49 -7.71 5.41 4.88
C ILE A 49 -9.05 5.12 4.19
N LEU A 50 -9.58 3.91 4.34
CA LEU A 50 -10.87 3.54 3.75
C LEU A 50 -12.02 4.38 4.30
N ASP A 51 -11.89 4.88 5.54
CA ASP A 51 -12.91 5.74 6.15
C ASP A 51 -12.86 7.19 5.66
N ILE A 52 -11.80 7.57 4.95
CA ILE A 52 -11.70 8.92 4.38
C ILE A 52 -12.62 9.01 3.17
N SER A 53 -13.39 10.10 3.08
CA SER A 53 -14.40 10.26 2.02
C SER A 53 -13.86 10.86 0.73
N THR A 54 -12.70 11.51 0.76
CA THR A 54 -12.13 12.24 -0.37
C THR A 54 -10.94 11.49 -0.95
N GLU A 55 -10.95 11.24 -2.26
CA GLU A 55 -9.88 10.51 -2.94
C GLU A 55 -8.53 11.23 -2.78
N SER A 56 -8.51 12.55 -2.88
CA SER A 56 -7.31 13.35 -2.72
C SER A 56 -6.64 13.10 -1.36
N LYS A 57 -7.45 13.06 -0.29
CA LYS A 57 -6.94 12.80 1.06
C LYS A 57 -6.50 11.35 1.23
N LYS A 58 -7.24 10.42 0.62
CA LYS A 58 -6.85 9.02 0.61
C LYS A 58 -5.47 8.85 -0.03
N LYS A 59 -5.24 9.47 -1.17
CA LYS A 59 -3.97 9.41 -1.88
C LYS A 59 -2.82 9.97 -1.05
N LYS A 60 -3.06 11.06 -0.32
CA LYS A 60 -2.06 11.64 0.57
C LYS A 60 -1.60 10.63 1.62
N GLN A 61 -2.57 9.92 2.22
CA GLN A 61 -2.25 8.92 3.23
C GLN A 61 -1.58 7.70 2.61
N CYS A 62 -2.01 7.29 1.43
CA CYS A 62 -1.37 6.19 0.71
C CYS A 62 0.10 6.49 0.43
N LYS A 63 0.42 7.72 0.07
CA LYS A 63 1.80 8.12 -0.21
C LYS A 63 2.72 7.86 0.97
N LEU A 64 2.22 8.03 2.18
CA LEU A 64 3.01 7.77 3.39
C LEU A 64 3.34 6.30 3.57
N LEU A 65 2.63 5.42 2.89
CA LEU A 65 2.83 3.97 2.98
C LEU A 65 3.70 3.41 1.85
N LEU A 66 4.17 4.26 0.91
CA LEU A 66 5.05 3.81 -0.17
C LEU A 66 6.32 3.09 0.31
N PRO A 67 6.96 3.48 1.44
CA PRO A 67 8.13 2.75 1.92
C PRO A 67 7.90 1.26 2.16
N TYR A 68 6.67 0.85 2.47
CA TYR A 68 6.35 -0.56 2.67
C TYR A 68 6.43 -1.35 1.38
N TYR A 69 6.09 -0.72 0.24
CA TYR A 69 6.26 -1.33 -1.06
C TYR A 69 7.75 -1.56 -1.37
N ASP A 70 8.56 -0.56 -1.05
CA ASP A 70 10.01 -0.65 -1.27
C ASP A 70 10.61 -1.78 -0.42
N TRP A 71 10.19 -1.87 0.84
CA TRP A 71 10.62 -2.96 1.72
C TRP A 71 10.24 -4.33 1.15
N TYR A 72 9.03 -4.44 0.64
CA TYR A 72 8.57 -5.69 0.04
C TYR A 72 9.46 -6.09 -1.14
N LEU A 73 9.80 -5.13 -2.01
CA LEU A 73 10.66 -5.38 -3.15
C LEU A 73 12.07 -5.78 -2.74
N GLN A 74 12.51 -5.35 -1.57
CA GLN A 74 13.82 -5.73 -1.04
C GLN A 74 13.82 -7.10 -0.37
N GLY A 75 12.68 -7.77 -0.29
CA GLY A 75 12.57 -9.11 0.27
C GLY A 75 12.42 -9.16 1.77
N LEU A 76 11.94 -8.10 2.38
CA LEU A 76 11.72 -8.07 3.84
C LEU A 76 10.38 -8.68 4.23
#